data_b322c7d71e7869be2988030b98875273
#
_entry.id   b322c7d71e7869be2988030b98875273
#
_cell.length_a   1.000
_cell.length_b   1.000
_cell.length_c   1.000
_cell.angle_alpha   90.00
_cell.angle_beta   90.00
_cell.angle_gamma   90.00
#
_symmetry.space_group_name_H-M   'P 1'
#
loop_
_entity.id
_entity.type
_entity.pdbx_description
1 polymer ?
#
loop_
_entity_poly.entity_id
_entity_poly.type
_entity_poly.pdbx_seq_one_letter_code
_entity_poly.pdbx_strand_id
1 'polypeptide(L)'
;EIMPSLVGSEMCIRDSMTTGNLPAGSQSLSSDMREQMTVLAYTDPIGKVSKETVSGHLMIGYDDLYSIQYFQDNRMPYWKHDGKVDIHQAFEKGEASYEDLMRRCGSFDSSLMSETSAVGGKKYAELCAIAYRQAIAAHKLVTDKEGTLLFLSKENFSNGSIGTVDITYPSAPLFLVYNTDLLKGMMNPIFYYSESGQWKKPFPAHDVGTYPVANGQTYGGDMPVEESGNMLVLATAIAIVDGNADYAAQHWEVLTTWANYLLKEGLDPKNQLCTDDFAGHFAHNTNLSIKAIMGVAGYGKLAEMLGKADIARQYTEVAREMAAKWVKMANDGDHYRLTFDKPGTWSQKYNLVWDRLLGLNIFPKEVAATEMAYYKTKQNKYGLPLDNREDYTKSDWILWSACLTGSMEDFNALMVPVWNYANETTSRVPLSDWHFTSDGTQRGFQARSVVGGYFMKMLEKKLGK
;
A
#
# COMPACT_ATOMS: atom_id res chain seq x y z
N GLU A 1 14.10 -10.00 36.59
CA GLU A 1 15.29 -9.14 36.81
C GLU A 1 15.46 -8.28 35.57
N ILE A 2 15.35 -6.95 35.73
CA ILE A 2 15.72 -6.02 34.67
C ILE A 2 17.24 -6.01 34.60
N MET A 3 17.81 -6.69 33.62
CA MET A 3 19.24 -6.60 33.38
C MET A 3 19.66 -5.19 33.01
N PRO A 4 20.82 -4.70 33.46
CA PRO A 4 21.23 -3.33 33.22
C PRO A 4 21.47 -3.12 31.72
N SER A 5 20.63 -2.27 31.12
CA SER A 5 20.87 -1.72 29.80
C SER A 5 21.80 -0.51 29.94
N LEU A 6 22.83 -0.45 29.12
CA LEU A 6 23.75 0.71 29.07
C LEU A 6 23.31 1.66 27.96
N VAL A 7 23.18 2.93 28.32
CA VAL A 7 23.04 4.05 27.36
C VAL A 7 24.43 4.68 27.19
N GLY A 8 24.97 4.62 25.97
CA GLY A 8 26.32 5.10 25.68
C GLY A 8 26.46 5.69 24.26
N SER A 9 27.64 6.19 23.95
CA SER A 9 28.00 6.65 22.62
C SER A 9 28.55 5.52 21.73
N GLU A 10 28.67 5.74 20.43
CA GLU A 10 29.32 4.79 19.50
C GLU A 10 30.74 4.40 19.94
N MET A 11 31.47 5.32 20.59
CA MET A 11 32.80 5.08 21.14
C MET A 11 32.78 4.02 22.25
N CYS A 12 31.74 4.00 23.10
CA CYS A 12 31.56 2.98 24.15
C CYS A 12 31.34 1.59 23.56
N ILE A 13 30.65 1.48 22.42
CA ILE A 13 30.46 0.20 21.71
C ILE A 13 31.76 -0.32 21.15
N ARG A 14 32.60 0.53 20.54
CA ARG A 14 33.92 0.13 20.02
C ARG A 14 34.82 -0.35 21.12
N ASP A 15 34.85 0.31 22.28
CA ASP A 15 35.59 -0.13 23.46
C ASP A 15 35.08 -1.48 23.96
N SER A 16 33.78 -1.68 24.03
CA SER A 16 33.15 -2.95 24.42
C SER A 16 33.47 -4.11 23.46
N MET A 17 33.47 -3.81 22.16
CA MET A 17 33.88 -4.81 21.13
C MET A 17 35.36 -5.18 21.26
N THR A 18 36.21 -4.28 21.72
CA THR A 18 37.64 -4.52 21.89
C THR A 18 37.94 -5.20 23.19
N THR A 19 37.28 -4.85 24.30
CA THR A 19 37.54 -5.30 25.64
C THR A 19 36.65 -6.47 26.08
N GLY A 20 35.53 -6.69 25.43
CA GLY A 20 34.50 -7.65 25.81
C GLY A 20 33.66 -7.23 27.02
N ASN A 21 33.86 -6.04 27.56
CA ASN A 21 33.18 -5.52 28.74
C ASN A 21 32.33 -4.29 28.40
N LEU A 22 31.14 -4.20 28.98
CA LEU A 22 30.37 -2.95 28.96
C LEU A 22 31.00 -1.91 29.89
N PRO A 23 31.02 -0.61 29.51
CA PRO A 23 31.47 0.44 30.42
C PRO A 23 30.60 0.49 31.69
N ALA A 24 31.20 0.79 32.81
CA ALA A 24 30.48 0.93 34.08
C ALA A 24 29.73 2.28 34.10
N GLY A 25 28.39 2.23 34.15
CA GLY A 25 27.50 3.38 34.35
C GLY A 25 27.07 4.09 33.07
N SER A 26 26.00 4.86 33.16
CA SER A 26 25.52 5.72 32.08
C SER A 26 26.38 6.97 31.97
N GLN A 27 26.92 7.23 30.80
CA GLN A 27 27.59 8.51 30.52
C GLN A 27 26.54 9.61 30.26
N SER A 28 26.90 10.86 30.56
CA SER A 28 26.05 12.01 30.22
C SER A 28 25.85 12.08 28.73
N LEU A 29 24.57 12.11 28.31
CA LEU A 29 24.21 12.20 26.92
C LEU A 29 24.58 13.60 26.39
N SER A 30 25.27 13.67 25.25
CA SER A 30 25.42 14.90 24.51
C SER A 30 24.09 15.38 23.98
N SER A 31 23.80 16.68 24.06
CA SER A 31 22.60 17.26 23.44
C SER A 31 22.68 17.30 21.92
N ASP A 32 23.84 17.04 21.33
CA ASP A 32 24.01 16.99 19.87
C ASP A 32 23.98 15.55 19.36
N MET A 33 22.79 15.14 18.93
CA MET A 33 22.56 13.82 18.34
C MET A 33 23.25 13.59 16.99
N ARG A 34 23.81 14.63 16.36
CA ARG A 34 24.52 14.52 15.08
C ARG A 34 25.99 14.14 15.28
N GLU A 35 26.58 14.55 16.40
CA GLU A 35 27.98 14.29 16.71
C GLU A 35 28.19 13.03 17.55
N GLN A 36 27.21 12.65 18.38
CA GLN A 36 27.28 11.47 19.24
C GLN A 36 25.95 10.72 19.24
N MET A 37 25.84 9.69 18.38
CA MET A 37 24.67 8.84 18.35
C MET A 37 24.57 8.04 19.67
N THR A 38 23.47 8.27 20.39
CA THR A 38 23.17 7.52 21.61
C THR A 38 22.80 6.09 21.26
N VAL A 39 23.43 5.13 21.92
CA VAL A 39 23.20 3.71 21.70
C VAL A 39 22.73 3.04 22.98
N LEU A 40 21.72 2.20 22.88
CA LEU A 40 21.30 1.28 23.92
C LEU A 40 21.91 -0.09 23.60
N ALA A 41 22.77 -0.60 24.49
CA ALA A 41 23.44 -1.86 24.32
C ALA A 41 23.01 -2.88 25.39
N TYR A 42 22.75 -4.11 24.95
CA TYR A 42 22.48 -5.28 25.79
C TYR A 42 23.46 -6.38 25.42
N THR A 43 23.99 -7.09 26.41
CA THR A 43 24.84 -8.25 26.20
C THR A 43 24.27 -9.44 26.95
N ASP A 44 24.22 -10.60 26.26
CA ASP A 44 23.84 -11.87 26.84
C ASP A 44 25.03 -12.84 26.73
N PRO A 45 25.70 -13.20 27.85
CA PRO A 45 26.83 -14.12 27.84
C PRO A 45 26.34 -15.56 27.66
N ILE A 46 26.34 -16.03 26.42
CA ILE A 46 25.93 -17.40 26.07
C ILE A 46 26.95 -18.49 26.46
N GLY A 47 28.07 -18.11 27.07
CA GLY A 47 29.10 -19.02 27.52
C GLY A 47 29.96 -19.58 26.36
N LYS A 48 30.51 -20.79 26.56
CA LYS A 48 31.36 -21.43 25.56
C LYS A 48 30.52 -22.06 24.45
N VAL A 49 30.73 -21.63 23.23
CA VAL A 49 30.07 -22.21 22.04
C VAL A 49 30.62 -23.64 21.83
N SER A 50 29.75 -24.63 21.76
CA SER A 50 30.05 -26.03 21.55
C SER A 50 29.26 -26.63 20.37
N LYS A 51 29.09 -27.95 20.32
CA LYS A 51 28.22 -28.61 19.34
C LYS A 51 26.73 -28.45 19.66
N GLU A 52 26.39 -28.11 20.87
CA GLU A 52 25.02 -27.87 21.30
C GLU A 52 24.62 -26.42 20.91
N THR A 53 23.45 -26.29 20.34
CA THR A 53 22.89 -24.97 19.98
C THR A 53 22.45 -24.25 21.25
N VAL A 54 22.95 -23.05 21.46
CA VAL A 54 22.47 -22.12 22.47
C VAL A 54 21.67 -21.04 21.74
N SER A 55 20.45 -20.80 22.16
CA SER A 55 19.57 -19.76 21.58
C SER A 55 19.00 -18.87 22.68
N GLY A 56 18.76 -17.62 22.33
CA GLY A 56 18.09 -16.67 23.17
C GLY A 56 17.27 -15.71 22.29
N HIS A 57 16.40 -14.94 22.90
CA HIS A 57 15.65 -13.90 22.20
C HIS A 57 15.58 -12.62 23.05
N LEU A 58 15.33 -11.52 22.37
CA LEU A 58 15.14 -10.21 22.97
C LEU A 58 13.80 -9.65 22.52
N MET A 59 12.96 -9.25 23.47
CA MET A 59 11.74 -8.52 23.19
C MET A 59 11.97 -7.01 23.28
N ILE A 60 11.56 -6.27 22.24
CA ILE A 60 11.60 -4.81 22.21
C ILE A 60 10.15 -4.33 22.04
N GLY A 61 9.69 -3.51 22.96
CA GLY A 61 8.34 -2.93 22.92
C GLY A 61 8.38 -1.41 23.06
N TYR A 62 7.36 -0.78 22.47
CA TYR A 62 7.13 0.66 22.56
C TYR A 62 5.72 0.90 23.08
N ASP A 63 5.61 1.70 24.13
CA ASP A 63 4.33 2.24 24.61
C ASP A 63 4.34 3.76 24.39
N ASP A 64 3.67 4.18 23.33
CA ASP A 64 3.49 5.60 22.99
C ASP A 64 2.35 6.26 23.76
N LEU A 65 1.80 5.59 24.78
CA LEU A 65 0.63 5.96 25.62
C LEU A 65 -0.64 6.18 24.77
N TYR A 66 -0.60 7.15 23.87
CA TYR A 66 -1.58 7.43 22.83
C TYR A 66 -0.89 7.34 21.47
N SER A 67 -1.34 6.43 20.64
CA SER A 67 -0.75 6.19 19.31
C SER A 67 -1.11 7.25 18.30
N ILE A 68 -2.35 7.72 18.35
CA ILE A 68 -2.95 8.64 17.36
C ILE A 68 -3.85 9.63 18.08
N GLN A 69 -3.81 10.90 17.70
CA GLN A 69 -4.92 11.80 17.93
C GLN A 69 -5.84 11.74 16.71
N TYR A 70 -7.06 11.26 16.89
CA TYR A 70 -8.05 11.06 15.81
C TYR A 70 -9.23 12.01 16.01
N PHE A 71 -9.33 13.04 15.19
CA PHE A 71 -10.33 14.11 15.26
C PHE A 71 -10.55 14.62 16.68
N GLN A 72 -9.44 15.06 17.31
CA GLN A 72 -9.31 15.60 18.67
C GLN A 72 -9.38 14.55 19.80
N ASP A 73 -9.65 13.27 19.50
CA ASP A 73 -9.65 12.20 20.49
C ASP A 73 -8.31 11.46 20.50
N ASN A 74 -7.66 11.36 21.66
CA ASN A 74 -6.42 10.59 21.81
C ASN A 74 -6.74 9.10 21.91
N ARG A 75 -6.21 8.32 20.95
CA ARG A 75 -6.47 6.86 20.83
C ARG A 75 -5.27 6.07 21.30
N MET A 76 -5.54 5.11 22.21
CA MET A 76 -4.52 4.13 22.63
C MET A 76 -4.19 3.15 21.50
N PRO A 77 -2.99 2.54 21.50
CA PRO A 77 -2.71 1.44 20.60
C PRO A 77 -3.67 0.27 20.81
N TYR A 78 -3.99 -0.47 19.77
CA TYR A 78 -4.98 -1.56 19.79
C TYR A 78 -4.71 -2.61 20.87
N TRP A 79 -3.43 -2.94 21.13
CA TRP A 79 -3.06 -3.96 22.13
C TRP A 79 -3.44 -3.59 23.57
N LYS A 80 -3.70 -2.32 23.85
CA LYS A 80 -4.17 -1.84 25.16
C LYS A 80 -5.44 -0.97 25.09
N HIS A 81 -6.23 -1.10 24.01
CA HIS A 81 -7.40 -0.23 23.76
C HIS A 81 -8.44 -0.23 24.86
N ASP A 82 -8.51 -1.29 25.68
CA ASP A 82 -9.39 -1.39 26.86
C ASP A 82 -8.76 -0.87 28.16
N GLY A 83 -7.52 -0.39 28.11
CA GLY A 83 -6.78 0.18 29.25
C GLY A 83 -6.38 -0.82 30.33
N LYS A 84 -6.56 -2.13 30.13
CA LYS A 84 -6.32 -3.16 31.15
C LYS A 84 -4.91 -3.76 31.11
N VAL A 85 -4.16 -3.56 30.02
CA VAL A 85 -2.84 -4.15 29.83
C VAL A 85 -1.80 -3.04 29.76
N ASP A 86 -0.78 -3.09 30.60
CA ASP A 86 0.42 -2.25 30.51
C ASP A 86 1.54 -2.95 29.72
N ILE A 87 2.65 -2.24 29.49
CA ILE A 87 3.77 -2.76 28.71
C ILE A 87 4.44 -3.95 29.38
N HIS A 88 4.50 -4.01 30.73
CA HIS A 88 5.10 -5.12 31.45
C HIS A 88 4.25 -6.39 31.32
N GLN A 89 2.94 -6.26 31.48
CA GLN A 89 1.98 -7.35 31.25
C GLN A 89 2.01 -7.83 29.78
N ALA A 90 2.23 -6.91 28.82
CA ALA A 90 2.38 -7.27 27.42
C ALA A 90 3.66 -8.11 27.19
N PHE A 91 4.77 -7.76 27.82
CA PHE A 91 6.00 -8.58 27.80
C PHE A 91 5.82 -9.95 28.45
N GLU A 92 5.22 -10.00 29.65
CA GLU A 92 4.93 -11.28 30.32
C GLU A 92 4.07 -12.21 29.47
N LYS A 93 3.03 -11.66 28.83
CA LYS A 93 2.16 -12.40 27.90
C LYS A 93 2.92 -12.82 26.64
N GLY A 94 3.78 -11.95 26.10
CA GLY A 94 4.62 -12.24 24.94
C GLY A 94 5.55 -13.42 25.22
N GLU A 95 6.23 -13.40 26.36
CA GLU A 95 7.11 -14.48 26.81
C GLU A 95 6.35 -15.80 27.02
N ALA A 96 5.23 -15.76 27.74
CA ALA A 96 4.41 -16.94 27.97
C ALA A 96 3.83 -17.55 26.67
N SER A 97 3.69 -16.75 25.62
CA SER A 97 3.15 -17.19 24.31
C SER A 97 4.24 -17.46 23.27
N TYR A 98 5.51 -17.26 23.58
CA TYR A 98 6.61 -17.22 22.59
C TYR A 98 6.62 -18.44 21.67
N GLU A 99 6.63 -19.64 22.24
CA GLU A 99 6.68 -20.90 21.48
C GLU A 99 5.45 -21.08 20.57
N ASP A 100 4.26 -20.73 21.06
CA ASP A 100 3.04 -20.78 20.24
C ASP A 100 3.07 -19.75 19.11
N LEU A 101 3.54 -18.53 19.38
CA LEU A 101 3.72 -17.49 18.38
C LEU A 101 4.71 -17.92 17.29
N MET A 102 5.88 -18.47 17.68
CA MET A 102 6.88 -18.97 16.74
C MET A 102 6.33 -20.08 15.85
N ARG A 103 5.59 -21.03 16.43
CA ARG A 103 4.93 -22.11 15.67
C ARG A 103 3.90 -21.55 14.69
N ARG A 104 3.05 -20.62 15.12
CA ARG A 104 2.01 -20.00 14.27
C ARG A 104 2.63 -19.17 13.15
N CYS A 105 3.64 -18.36 13.43
CA CYS A 105 4.35 -17.59 12.43
C CYS A 105 5.01 -18.50 11.40
N GLY A 106 5.72 -19.56 11.84
CA GLY A 106 6.36 -20.53 10.94
C GLY A 106 5.34 -21.28 10.04
N SER A 107 4.16 -21.61 10.59
CA SER A 107 3.08 -22.19 9.78
C SER A 107 2.54 -21.21 8.76
N PHE A 108 2.34 -19.95 9.13
CA PHE A 108 1.88 -18.90 8.23
C PHE A 108 2.91 -18.64 7.11
N ASP A 109 4.18 -18.48 7.46
CA ASP A 109 5.26 -18.26 6.49
C ASP A 109 5.34 -19.41 5.48
N SER A 110 5.20 -20.66 5.95
CA SER A 110 5.20 -21.86 5.09
C SER A 110 4.00 -21.84 4.13
N SER A 111 2.81 -21.48 4.61
CA SER A 111 1.60 -21.36 3.79
C SER A 111 1.74 -20.23 2.75
N LEU A 112 2.20 -19.06 3.18
CA LEU A 112 2.43 -17.91 2.28
C LEU A 112 3.40 -18.28 1.16
N MET A 113 4.55 -18.87 1.49
CA MET A 113 5.54 -19.27 0.49
C MET A 113 5.02 -20.35 -0.45
N SER A 114 4.27 -21.34 0.06
CA SER A 114 3.68 -22.40 -0.75
C SER A 114 2.62 -21.87 -1.71
N GLU A 115 1.66 -21.10 -1.20
CA GLU A 115 0.55 -20.54 -1.98
C GLU A 115 1.02 -19.57 -3.06
N THR A 116 1.91 -18.64 -2.71
CA THR A 116 2.45 -17.67 -3.65
C THR A 116 3.36 -18.32 -4.69
N SER A 117 4.13 -19.36 -4.31
CA SER A 117 4.92 -20.16 -5.27
C SER A 117 4.03 -20.91 -6.26
N ALA A 118 2.91 -21.46 -5.81
CA ALA A 118 1.97 -22.15 -6.67
C ALA A 118 1.29 -21.22 -7.70
N VAL A 119 1.14 -19.94 -7.34
CA VAL A 119 0.49 -18.91 -8.18
C VAL A 119 1.45 -18.24 -9.15
N GLY A 120 2.65 -17.86 -8.71
CA GLY A 120 3.58 -17.04 -9.49
C GLY A 120 5.04 -17.53 -9.51
N GLY A 121 5.31 -18.72 -8.93
CA GLY A 121 6.65 -19.28 -8.85
C GLY A 121 7.48 -18.72 -7.70
N LYS A 122 8.68 -19.29 -7.49
CA LYS A 122 9.54 -18.99 -6.34
C LYS A 122 9.94 -17.52 -6.24
N LYS A 123 10.30 -16.88 -7.35
CA LYS A 123 10.69 -15.45 -7.36
C LYS A 123 9.53 -14.55 -6.89
N TYR A 124 8.33 -14.85 -7.32
CA TYR A 124 7.14 -14.13 -6.86
C TYR A 124 6.87 -14.35 -5.37
N ALA A 125 7.04 -15.57 -4.87
CA ALA A 125 6.88 -15.86 -3.45
C ALA A 125 7.88 -15.09 -2.57
N GLU A 126 9.13 -14.97 -3.00
CA GLU A 126 10.15 -14.18 -2.31
C GLU A 126 9.78 -12.68 -2.24
N LEU A 127 9.23 -12.12 -3.33
CA LEU A 127 8.71 -10.74 -3.34
C LEU A 127 7.52 -10.58 -2.37
N CYS A 128 6.57 -11.52 -2.38
CA CYS A 128 5.42 -11.50 -1.48
C CYS A 128 5.83 -11.58 -0.01
N ALA A 129 6.83 -12.40 0.34
CA ALA A 129 7.31 -12.54 1.70
C ALA A 129 7.87 -11.22 2.26
N ILE A 130 8.67 -10.50 1.47
CA ILE A 130 9.20 -9.18 1.85
C ILE A 130 8.04 -8.17 1.95
N ALA A 131 7.15 -8.14 0.96
CA ALA A 131 6.05 -7.20 0.88
C ALA A 131 5.04 -7.35 2.01
N TYR A 132 4.73 -8.58 2.44
CA TYR A 132 3.77 -8.86 3.51
C TYR A 132 4.13 -8.13 4.79
N ARG A 133 5.35 -8.33 5.28
CA ARG A 133 5.82 -7.71 6.53
C ARG A 133 5.87 -6.19 6.42
N GLN A 134 6.43 -5.67 5.33
CA GLN A 134 6.58 -4.22 5.14
C GLN A 134 5.24 -3.50 5.06
N ALA A 135 4.30 -4.05 4.29
CA ALA A 135 2.99 -3.45 4.11
C ALA A 135 2.23 -3.33 5.43
N ILE A 136 2.23 -4.40 6.26
CA ILE A 136 1.55 -4.38 7.57
C ILE A 136 2.24 -3.42 8.54
N ALA A 137 3.57 -3.44 8.62
CA ALA A 137 4.35 -2.64 9.55
C ALA A 137 4.22 -1.12 9.31
N ALA A 138 3.85 -0.71 8.09
CA ALA A 138 3.67 0.70 7.74
C ALA A 138 2.32 1.29 8.20
N HIS A 139 1.63 0.64 9.14
CA HIS A 139 0.33 1.10 9.66
C HIS A 139 0.32 1.24 11.17
N LYS A 140 -0.64 2.00 11.68
CA LYS A 140 -1.05 2.02 13.09
C LYS A 140 -2.46 1.46 13.22
N LEU A 141 -2.63 0.52 14.15
CA LEU A 141 -3.91 -0.09 14.46
C LEU A 141 -4.45 0.50 15.78
N VAL A 142 -5.60 1.13 15.69
CA VAL A 142 -6.34 1.69 16.84
C VAL A 142 -7.85 1.48 16.61
N THR A 143 -8.67 1.86 17.59
CA THR A 143 -10.12 1.98 17.41
C THR A 143 -10.57 3.40 17.72
N ASP A 144 -11.66 3.84 17.09
CA ASP A 144 -12.34 5.07 17.52
C ASP A 144 -13.09 4.86 18.86
N LYS A 145 -13.84 5.86 19.31
CA LYS A 145 -14.58 5.79 20.58
C LYS A 145 -15.79 4.85 20.53
N GLU A 146 -16.31 4.57 19.35
CA GLU A 146 -17.38 3.61 19.09
C GLU A 146 -16.86 2.16 18.93
N GLY A 147 -15.56 1.96 18.91
CA GLY A 147 -14.91 0.67 18.70
C GLY A 147 -14.69 0.31 17.24
N THR A 148 -14.93 1.25 16.30
CA THR A 148 -14.66 1.05 14.88
C THR A 148 -13.16 0.89 14.64
N LEU A 149 -12.79 -0.12 13.85
CA LEU A 149 -11.40 -0.38 13.53
C LEU A 149 -10.82 0.73 12.63
N LEU A 150 -9.66 1.23 13.02
CA LEU A 150 -8.87 2.20 12.26
C LEU A 150 -7.47 1.62 12.04
N PHE A 151 -7.10 1.41 10.79
CA PHE A 151 -5.79 0.87 10.38
C PHE A 151 -5.09 1.88 9.50
N LEU A 152 -4.55 2.92 10.11
CA LEU A 152 -4.06 4.11 9.41
C LEU A 152 -2.67 3.87 8.82
N SER A 153 -2.55 4.04 7.52
CA SER A 153 -1.26 4.04 6.83
C SER A 153 -0.39 5.22 7.31
N LYS A 154 0.91 4.99 7.38
CA LYS A 154 1.92 6.02 7.63
C LYS A 154 2.82 6.12 6.40
N GLU A 155 2.95 7.32 5.86
CA GLU A 155 3.87 7.54 4.74
C GLU A 155 5.31 7.66 5.21
N ASN A 156 5.89 6.52 5.54
CA ASN A 156 7.28 6.41 5.95
C ASN A 156 8.21 6.90 4.84
N PHE A 157 9.20 7.71 5.19
CA PHE A 157 10.21 8.25 4.26
C PHE A 157 9.60 8.97 3.04
N SER A 158 8.47 9.61 3.22
CA SER A 158 7.79 10.48 2.27
C SER A 158 7.39 11.78 2.98
N ASN A 159 6.13 12.20 2.89
CA ASN A 159 5.64 13.46 3.47
C ASN A 159 5.13 13.34 4.92
N GLY A 160 5.00 12.12 5.45
CA GLY A 160 4.50 11.86 6.81
C GLY A 160 2.98 11.85 6.95
N SER A 161 2.21 11.89 5.86
CA SER A 161 0.76 11.80 5.89
C SER A 161 0.27 10.50 6.53
N ILE A 162 -0.90 10.54 7.16
CA ILE A 162 -1.55 9.41 7.82
C ILE A 162 -2.94 9.17 7.25
N GLY A 163 -3.29 7.89 7.04
CA GLY A 163 -4.57 7.51 6.45
C GLY A 163 -4.72 8.01 5.02
N THR A 164 -3.63 7.97 4.26
CA THR A 164 -3.52 8.47 2.89
C THR A 164 -4.23 7.53 1.91
N VAL A 165 -5.12 8.06 1.08
CA VAL A 165 -5.95 7.26 0.18
C VAL A 165 -5.14 6.68 -0.98
N ASP A 166 -4.25 7.46 -1.60
CA ASP A 166 -3.38 7.00 -2.70
C ASP A 166 -2.26 6.05 -2.26
N ILE A 167 -2.08 5.87 -0.93
CA ILE A 167 -1.25 4.82 -0.32
C ILE A 167 -2.10 3.58 0.01
N THR A 168 -3.33 3.77 0.45
CA THR A 168 -4.29 2.69 0.69
C THR A 168 -4.57 1.90 -0.58
N TYR A 169 -4.77 2.58 -1.70
CA TYR A 169 -5.11 1.98 -2.98
C TYR A 169 -4.07 0.97 -3.48
N PRO A 170 -2.79 1.30 -3.64
CA PRO A 170 -1.77 0.32 -4.03
C PRO A 170 -1.54 -0.79 -2.99
N SER A 171 -1.77 -0.52 -1.70
CA SER A 171 -1.60 -1.52 -0.63
C SER A 171 -2.72 -2.56 -0.58
N ALA A 172 -3.90 -2.23 -1.09
CA ALA A 172 -5.15 -2.97 -0.92
C ALA A 172 -5.11 -4.46 -1.33
N PRO A 173 -4.40 -4.89 -2.39
CA PRO A 173 -4.42 -6.29 -2.80
C PRO A 173 -4.04 -7.26 -1.70
N LEU A 174 -3.06 -6.95 -0.86
CA LEU A 174 -2.68 -7.77 0.29
C LEU A 174 -3.86 -7.95 1.26
N PHE A 175 -4.54 -6.87 1.59
CA PHE A 175 -5.65 -6.91 2.55
C PHE A 175 -6.91 -7.54 1.96
N LEU A 176 -7.17 -7.37 0.67
CA LEU A 176 -8.24 -8.08 -0.05
C LEU A 176 -7.99 -9.60 -0.07
N VAL A 177 -6.73 -10.04 -0.09
CA VAL A 177 -6.39 -11.46 -0.02
C VAL A 177 -6.61 -12.02 1.38
N TYR A 178 -6.11 -11.35 2.42
CA TYR A 178 -6.01 -11.93 3.76
C TYR A 178 -7.02 -11.40 4.77
N ASN A 179 -7.38 -10.12 4.75
CA ASN A 179 -8.26 -9.52 5.74
C ASN A 179 -8.89 -8.20 5.27
N THR A 180 -10.11 -8.29 4.74
CA THR A 180 -10.86 -7.12 4.26
C THR A 180 -11.23 -6.13 5.37
N ASP A 181 -11.33 -6.57 6.64
CA ASP A 181 -11.65 -5.66 7.76
C ASP A 181 -10.51 -4.68 8.02
N LEU A 182 -9.25 -5.08 7.78
CA LEU A 182 -8.12 -4.15 7.82
C LEU A 182 -8.21 -3.10 6.70
N LEU A 183 -8.62 -3.50 5.50
CA LEU A 183 -8.83 -2.54 4.41
C LEU A 183 -10.00 -1.57 4.71
N LYS A 184 -11.10 -2.06 5.26
CA LYS A 184 -12.18 -1.20 5.78
C LYS A 184 -11.62 -0.22 6.83
N GLY A 185 -10.78 -0.72 7.74
CA GLY A 185 -10.08 0.11 8.73
C GLY A 185 -9.17 1.19 8.14
N MET A 186 -8.62 0.98 6.95
CA MET A 186 -7.86 2.00 6.20
C MET A 186 -8.77 3.05 5.58
N MET A 187 -9.98 2.68 5.16
CA MET A 187 -10.94 3.56 4.49
C MET A 187 -11.83 4.33 5.47
N ASN A 188 -12.13 3.77 6.64
CA ASN A 188 -13.03 4.37 7.65
C ASN A 188 -12.68 5.82 8.01
N PRO A 189 -11.40 6.24 8.17
CA PRO A 189 -11.05 7.62 8.47
C PRO A 189 -11.52 8.62 7.41
N ILE A 190 -11.47 8.25 6.14
CA ILE A 190 -11.88 9.10 5.01
C ILE A 190 -13.41 9.19 4.93
N PHE A 191 -14.12 8.07 5.16
CA PHE A 191 -15.57 8.09 5.27
C PHE A 191 -16.02 8.97 6.43
N TYR A 192 -15.46 8.77 7.63
CA TYR A 192 -15.77 9.62 8.79
C TYR A 192 -15.54 11.10 8.50
N TYR A 193 -14.39 11.45 7.92
CA TYR A 193 -14.04 12.83 7.61
C TYR A 193 -15.05 13.48 6.65
N SER A 194 -15.48 12.74 5.64
CA SER A 194 -16.47 13.21 4.64
C SER A 194 -17.89 13.29 5.21
N GLU A 195 -18.32 12.27 5.96
CA GLU A 195 -19.69 12.13 6.46
C GLU A 195 -19.96 12.99 7.71
N SER A 196 -18.94 13.32 8.50
CA SER A 196 -19.04 14.24 9.64
C SER A 196 -19.30 15.69 9.25
N GLY A 197 -19.22 16.03 7.95
CA GLY A 197 -19.36 17.40 7.44
C GLY A 197 -18.14 18.30 7.68
N GLN A 198 -17.04 17.75 8.21
CA GLN A 198 -15.77 18.48 8.34
C GLN A 198 -15.09 18.67 6.97
N TRP A 199 -15.19 17.67 6.09
CA TRP A 199 -14.77 17.76 4.69
C TRP A 199 -15.99 18.07 3.80
N LYS A 200 -15.96 19.23 3.12
CA LYS A 200 -17.13 19.75 2.38
C LYS A 200 -17.00 19.66 0.87
N LYS A 201 -15.87 19.12 0.36
CA LYS A 201 -15.65 19.00 -1.08
C LYS A 201 -16.37 17.75 -1.62
N PRO A 202 -16.79 17.74 -2.91
CA PRO A 202 -17.54 16.62 -3.50
C PRO A 202 -16.68 15.44 -3.91
N PHE A 203 -15.50 15.30 -3.33
CA PHE A 203 -14.54 14.23 -3.53
C PHE A 203 -13.80 13.93 -2.21
N PRO A 204 -13.16 12.76 -2.04
CA PRO A 204 -12.46 12.41 -0.81
C PRO A 204 -11.25 13.31 -0.54
N ALA A 205 -10.87 13.45 0.73
CA ALA A 205 -9.60 14.04 1.12
C ALA A 205 -8.46 13.09 0.75
N HIS A 206 -7.27 13.64 0.50
CA HIS A 206 -6.05 12.88 0.25
C HIS A 206 -5.61 12.08 1.50
N ASP A 207 -5.66 12.71 2.67
CA ASP A 207 -5.24 12.15 3.95
C ASP A 207 -6.11 12.68 5.09
N VAL A 208 -5.86 12.20 6.30
CA VAL A 208 -6.52 12.72 7.51
C VAL A 208 -5.55 13.43 8.47
N GLY A 209 -4.32 13.73 8.03
CA GLY A 209 -3.36 14.49 8.82
C GLY A 209 -1.91 14.04 8.63
N THR A 210 -1.03 14.53 9.50
CA THR A 210 0.37 14.12 9.60
C THR A 210 0.59 13.36 10.89
N TYR A 211 1.19 12.16 10.81
CA TYR A 211 1.45 11.30 11.96
C TYR A 211 2.15 12.05 13.11
N PRO A 212 1.68 11.95 14.37
CA PRO A 212 0.59 11.10 14.87
C PRO A 212 -0.79 11.79 14.97
N VAL A 213 -0.99 12.93 14.29
CA VAL A 213 -2.19 13.76 14.39
C VAL A 213 -3.08 13.58 13.15
N ALA A 214 -4.21 12.89 13.35
CA ALA A 214 -5.21 12.62 12.31
C ALA A 214 -6.46 13.48 12.53
N ASN A 215 -6.37 14.79 12.29
CA ASN A 215 -7.41 15.79 12.53
C ASN A 215 -7.95 16.46 11.25
N GLY A 216 -7.62 15.93 10.08
CA GLY A 216 -8.01 16.44 8.77
C GLY A 216 -6.81 16.61 7.84
N GLN A 217 -7.07 16.75 6.55
CA GLN A 217 -6.05 16.79 5.50
C GLN A 217 -4.99 17.85 5.78
N THR A 218 -3.73 17.44 5.69
CA THR A 218 -2.55 18.32 5.79
C THR A 218 -1.75 18.42 4.49
N TYR A 219 -1.98 17.51 3.54
CA TYR A 219 -1.35 17.58 2.22
C TYR A 219 -1.77 18.84 1.47
N GLY A 220 -0.82 19.49 0.80
CA GLY A 220 -1.03 20.81 0.20
C GLY A 220 -1.83 20.84 -1.11
N GLY A 221 -2.22 19.70 -1.66
CA GLY A 221 -2.96 19.58 -2.91
C GLY A 221 -4.12 18.60 -2.84
N ASP A 222 -5.17 18.87 -3.60
CA ASP A 222 -6.26 17.91 -3.78
C ASP A 222 -5.98 16.98 -4.95
N MET A 223 -6.42 15.74 -4.83
CA MET A 223 -6.39 14.72 -5.89
C MET A 223 -7.81 14.23 -6.21
N PRO A 224 -8.70 15.09 -6.72
CA PRO A 224 -10.14 14.82 -6.69
C PRO A 224 -10.60 13.64 -7.51
N VAL A 225 -10.06 13.44 -8.73
CA VAL A 225 -10.38 12.28 -9.57
C VAL A 225 -9.67 11.02 -9.05
N GLU A 226 -8.43 11.18 -8.60
CA GLU A 226 -7.62 10.11 -8.04
C GLU A 226 -8.32 9.46 -6.85
N GLU A 227 -8.65 10.25 -5.82
CA GLU A 227 -9.17 9.72 -4.57
C GLU A 227 -10.62 9.25 -4.69
N SER A 228 -11.43 9.91 -5.54
CA SER A 228 -12.78 9.40 -5.84
C SER A 228 -12.73 8.03 -6.50
N GLY A 229 -11.83 7.85 -7.46
CA GLY A 229 -11.63 6.57 -8.14
C GLY A 229 -11.11 5.50 -7.18
N ASN A 230 -10.11 5.83 -6.36
CA ASN A 230 -9.53 4.94 -5.37
C ASN A 230 -10.60 4.39 -4.41
N MET A 231 -11.38 5.27 -3.79
CA MET A 231 -12.39 4.86 -2.80
C MET A 231 -13.51 4.01 -3.42
N LEU A 232 -13.99 4.37 -4.62
CA LEU A 232 -15.05 3.62 -5.31
C LEU A 232 -14.58 2.23 -5.76
N VAL A 233 -13.36 2.14 -6.33
CA VAL A 233 -12.78 0.85 -6.74
C VAL A 233 -12.57 -0.05 -5.53
N LEU A 234 -12.02 0.48 -4.42
CA LEU A 234 -11.76 -0.30 -3.22
C LEU A 234 -13.05 -0.75 -2.53
N ALA A 235 -14.07 0.11 -2.43
CA ALA A 235 -15.38 -0.29 -1.90
C ALA A 235 -16.00 -1.43 -2.73
N THR A 236 -15.86 -1.37 -4.07
CA THR A 236 -16.32 -2.43 -4.97
C THR A 236 -15.52 -3.72 -4.79
N ALA A 237 -14.20 -3.62 -4.66
CA ALA A 237 -13.34 -4.78 -4.44
C ALA A 237 -13.65 -5.49 -3.12
N ILE A 238 -13.86 -4.73 -2.03
CA ILE A 238 -14.32 -5.27 -0.75
C ILE A 238 -15.66 -6.01 -0.92
N ALA A 239 -16.64 -5.38 -1.57
CA ALA A 239 -17.95 -5.99 -1.75
C ALA A 239 -17.88 -7.32 -2.53
N ILE A 240 -17.07 -7.38 -3.57
CA ILE A 240 -16.89 -8.60 -4.37
C ILE A 240 -16.16 -9.70 -3.56
N VAL A 241 -15.13 -9.35 -2.81
CA VAL A 241 -14.37 -10.31 -1.98
C VAL A 241 -15.21 -10.83 -0.81
N ASP A 242 -15.97 -9.96 -0.15
CA ASP A 242 -16.86 -10.34 0.97
C ASP A 242 -18.16 -11.02 0.50
N GLY A 243 -18.49 -10.93 -0.80
CA GLY A 243 -19.70 -11.49 -1.39
C GLY A 243 -20.98 -10.72 -1.02
N ASN A 244 -20.87 -9.53 -0.44
CA ASN A 244 -21.97 -8.63 -0.11
C ASN A 244 -21.51 -7.16 -0.17
N ALA A 245 -22.45 -6.23 -0.30
CA ALA A 245 -22.17 -4.80 -0.38
C ALA A 245 -22.57 -4.04 0.91
N ASP A 246 -22.63 -4.70 2.06
CA ASP A 246 -23.12 -4.12 3.33
C ASP A 246 -22.23 -2.93 3.77
N TYR A 247 -20.92 -3.04 3.60
CA TYR A 247 -20.01 -1.94 3.88
C TYR A 247 -20.27 -0.71 2.98
N ALA A 248 -20.44 -0.92 1.68
CA ALA A 248 -20.77 0.16 0.76
C ALA A 248 -22.16 0.76 1.04
N ALA A 249 -23.13 -0.05 1.51
CA ALA A 249 -24.46 0.44 1.87
C ALA A 249 -24.43 1.45 3.00
N GLN A 250 -23.53 1.30 3.98
CA GLN A 250 -23.35 2.23 5.09
C GLN A 250 -22.87 3.61 4.61
N HIS A 251 -22.13 3.67 3.50
CA HIS A 251 -21.50 4.87 2.95
C HIS A 251 -22.13 5.30 1.61
N TRP A 252 -23.37 4.84 1.32
CA TRP A 252 -23.97 4.98 -0.01
C TRP A 252 -24.06 6.44 -0.50
N GLU A 253 -24.43 7.37 0.35
CA GLU A 253 -24.62 8.77 -0.02
C GLU A 253 -23.31 9.45 -0.44
N VAL A 254 -22.24 9.21 0.31
CA VAL A 254 -20.93 9.78 -0.02
C VAL A 254 -20.32 9.11 -1.25
N LEU A 255 -20.49 7.78 -1.40
CA LEU A 255 -20.08 7.05 -2.60
C LEU A 255 -20.82 7.57 -3.83
N THR A 256 -22.12 7.89 -3.71
CA THR A 256 -22.91 8.51 -4.79
C THR A 256 -22.34 9.89 -5.16
N THR A 257 -21.97 10.69 -4.18
CA THR A 257 -21.36 12.01 -4.39
C THR A 257 -20.07 11.90 -5.19
N TRP A 258 -19.20 10.98 -4.82
CA TRP A 258 -17.91 10.75 -5.51
C TRP A 258 -18.09 10.15 -6.91
N ALA A 259 -19.06 9.26 -7.10
CA ALA A 259 -19.39 8.71 -8.41
C ALA A 259 -19.91 9.82 -9.37
N ASN A 260 -20.77 10.72 -8.88
CA ASN A 260 -21.25 11.86 -9.64
C ASN A 260 -20.11 12.85 -10.00
N TYR A 261 -19.14 13.01 -9.09
CA TYR A 261 -17.95 13.80 -9.39
C TYR A 261 -17.15 13.20 -10.57
N LEU A 262 -16.92 11.87 -10.55
CA LEU A 262 -16.22 11.18 -11.62
C LEU A 262 -16.97 11.23 -12.97
N LEU A 263 -18.30 11.16 -12.96
CA LEU A 263 -19.08 11.32 -14.18
C LEU A 263 -18.82 12.66 -14.86
N LYS A 264 -18.63 13.71 -14.07
CA LYS A 264 -18.45 15.07 -14.57
C LYS A 264 -17.00 15.38 -14.96
N GLU A 265 -16.02 14.96 -14.15
CA GLU A 265 -14.63 15.43 -14.23
C GLU A 265 -13.63 14.33 -14.61
N GLY A 266 -14.07 13.04 -14.69
CA GLY A 266 -13.15 11.90 -14.73
C GLY A 266 -12.71 11.45 -16.13
N LEU A 267 -13.51 11.70 -17.20
CA LEU A 267 -13.15 11.21 -18.54
C LEU A 267 -11.90 11.91 -19.10
N ASP A 268 -11.84 13.22 -18.94
CA ASP A 268 -10.71 14.04 -19.38
C ASP A 268 -10.25 14.92 -18.20
N PRO A 269 -9.42 14.36 -17.30
CA PRO A 269 -9.07 15.03 -16.06
C PRO A 269 -8.30 16.32 -16.31
N LYS A 270 -8.68 17.39 -15.58
CA LYS A 270 -7.93 18.64 -15.55
C LYS A 270 -6.58 18.42 -14.88
N ASN A 271 -5.70 19.43 -14.99
CA ASN A 271 -4.42 19.41 -14.31
C ASN A 271 -4.60 19.27 -12.79
N GLN A 272 -4.17 18.17 -12.24
CA GLN A 272 -4.26 17.81 -10.83
C GLN A 272 -3.18 16.81 -10.45
N LEU A 273 -2.93 16.70 -9.15
CA LEU A 273 -2.08 15.64 -8.61
C LEU A 273 -2.74 14.26 -8.80
N CYS A 274 -1.92 13.23 -8.97
CA CYS A 274 -2.31 11.82 -9.01
C CYS A 274 -1.09 10.94 -8.72
N THR A 275 -1.28 9.64 -8.55
CA THR A 275 -0.17 8.71 -8.23
C THR A 275 0.85 8.50 -9.35
N ASP A 276 0.69 9.15 -10.50
CA ASP A 276 1.64 9.15 -11.63
C ASP A 276 2.48 10.43 -11.73
N ASP A 277 2.42 11.30 -10.73
CA ASP A 277 2.98 12.65 -10.81
C ASP A 277 4.46 12.76 -10.42
N PHE A 278 5.18 11.65 -10.30
CA PHE A 278 6.60 11.62 -9.92
C PHE A 278 7.53 12.38 -10.86
N ALA A 279 7.14 12.51 -12.13
CA ALA A 279 7.82 13.38 -13.12
C ALA A 279 7.03 14.66 -13.41
N GLY A 280 6.15 15.08 -12.48
CA GLY A 280 5.24 16.23 -12.62
C GLY A 280 3.84 15.82 -13.07
N HIS A 281 2.84 16.55 -12.59
CA HIS A 281 1.43 16.34 -12.93
C HIS A 281 1.01 17.15 -14.15
N PHE A 282 -0.10 16.74 -14.79
CA PHE A 282 -0.63 17.38 -15.99
C PHE A 282 -2.12 17.06 -16.19
N ALA A 283 -2.78 17.82 -17.06
CA ALA A 283 -4.12 17.52 -17.53
C ALA A 283 -4.11 16.37 -18.55
N HIS A 284 -5.28 15.85 -18.86
CA HIS A 284 -5.50 14.86 -19.93
C HIS A 284 -4.86 13.49 -19.67
N ASN A 285 -4.58 13.14 -18.40
CA ASN A 285 -3.95 11.88 -18.01
C ASN A 285 -4.84 10.68 -18.31
N THR A 286 -4.38 9.81 -19.22
CA THR A 286 -5.18 8.68 -19.70
C THR A 286 -5.33 7.58 -18.65
N ASN A 287 -4.32 7.33 -17.80
CA ASN A 287 -4.40 6.33 -16.75
C ASN A 287 -5.30 6.79 -15.58
N LEU A 288 -5.28 8.09 -15.26
CA LEU A 288 -6.22 8.69 -14.30
C LEU A 288 -7.67 8.62 -14.80
N SER A 289 -7.87 8.82 -16.11
CA SER A 289 -9.17 8.61 -16.75
C SER A 289 -9.66 7.15 -16.62
N ILE A 290 -8.78 6.15 -16.81
CA ILE A 290 -9.15 4.74 -16.56
C ILE A 290 -9.61 4.55 -15.11
N LYS A 291 -8.90 5.11 -14.13
CA LYS A 291 -9.29 5.03 -12.72
C LYS A 291 -10.71 5.57 -12.49
N ALA A 292 -11.02 6.72 -13.07
CA ALA A 292 -12.35 7.31 -13.00
C ALA A 292 -13.42 6.39 -13.61
N ILE A 293 -13.15 5.82 -14.80
CA ILE A 293 -14.05 4.88 -15.47
C ILE A 293 -14.28 3.64 -14.62
N MET A 294 -13.22 3.10 -14.01
CA MET A 294 -13.33 1.95 -13.10
C MET A 294 -14.14 2.31 -11.83
N GLY A 295 -13.98 3.51 -11.29
CA GLY A 295 -14.78 3.99 -10.15
C GLY A 295 -16.27 4.10 -10.50
N VAL A 296 -16.61 4.66 -11.66
CA VAL A 296 -18.00 4.75 -12.15
C VAL A 296 -18.60 3.35 -12.38
N ALA A 297 -17.87 2.46 -13.04
CA ALA A 297 -18.31 1.08 -13.27
C ALA A 297 -18.45 0.31 -11.95
N GLY A 298 -17.52 0.50 -11.02
CA GLY A 298 -17.56 -0.09 -9.68
C GLY A 298 -18.79 0.36 -8.90
N TYR A 299 -19.14 1.64 -8.94
CA TYR A 299 -20.37 2.15 -8.32
C TYR A 299 -21.62 1.50 -8.94
N GLY A 300 -21.65 1.32 -10.27
CA GLY A 300 -22.70 0.55 -10.94
C GLY A 300 -22.80 -0.88 -10.42
N LYS A 301 -21.65 -1.55 -10.20
CA LYS A 301 -21.59 -2.90 -9.62
C LYS A 301 -22.07 -2.95 -8.18
N LEU A 302 -21.71 -1.99 -7.35
CA LEU A 302 -22.24 -1.85 -5.99
C LEU A 302 -23.76 -1.68 -6.00
N ALA A 303 -24.30 -0.84 -6.89
CA ALA A 303 -25.73 -0.66 -7.06
C ALA A 303 -26.44 -1.95 -7.44
N GLU A 304 -25.86 -2.77 -8.35
CA GLU A 304 -26.36 -4.09 -8.71
C GLU A 304 -26.44 -5.01 -7.47
N MET A 305 -25.36 -5.09 -6.70
CA MET A 305 -25.29 -5.93 -5.49
C MET A 305 -26.28 -5.49 -4.41
N LEU A 306 -26.63 -4.20 -4.36
CA LEU A 306 -27.64 -3.64 -3.44
C LEU A 306 -29.07 -3.66 -4.00
N GLY A 307 -29.30 -4.30 -5.16
CA GLY A 307 -30.63 -4.39 -5.79
C GLY A 307 -31.14 -3.08 -6.39
N LYS A 308 -30.29 -2.08 -6.60
CA LYS A 308 -30.62 -0.76 -7.18
C LYS A 308 -30.48 -0.82 -8.72
N ALA A 309 -31.33 -1.59 -9.38
CA ALA A 309 -31.20 -1.98 -10.77
C ALA A 309 -31.11 -0.81 -11.78
N ASP A 310 -31.88 0.26 -11.58
CA ASP A 310 -31.86 1.41 -12.49
C ASP A 310 -30.53 2.19 -12.39
N ILE A 311 -30.02 2.37 -11.17
CA ILE A 311 -28.72 3.01 -10.92
C ILE A 311 -27.60 2.14 -11.52
N ALA A 312 -27.65 0.82 -11.29
CA ALA A 312 -26.68 -0.13 -11.82
C ALA A 312 -26.59 -0.05 -13.35
N ARG A 313 -27.74 -0.08 -14.03
CA ARG A 313 -27.82 0.06 -15.49
C ARG A 313 -27.23 1.39 -15.97
N GLN A 314 -27.68 2.51 -15.39
CA GLN A 314 -27.25 3.84 -15.76
C GLN A 314 -25.72 4.01 -15.68
N TYR A 315 -25.13 3.68 -14.54
CA TYR A 315 -23.68 3.88 -14.33
C TYR A 315 -22.83 2.91 -15.15
N THR A 316 -23.30 1.68 -15.37
CA THR A 316 -22.60 0.72 -16.23
C THR A 316 -22.62 1.16 -17.70
N GLU A 317 -23.75 1.66 -18.21
CA GLU A 317 -23.88 2.18 -19.58
C GLU A 317 -22.97 3.39 -19.79
N VAL A 318 -23.00 4.36 -18.86
CA VAL A 318 -22.13 5.53 -18.93
C VAL A 318 -20.65 5.16 -18.85
N ALA A 319 -20.26 4.21 -18.00
CA ALA A 319 -18.88 3.74 -17.94
C ALA A 319 -18.42 3.13 -19.28
N ARG A 320 -19.28 2.36 -19.96
CA ARG A 320 -19.00 1.84 -21.32
C ARG A 320 -18.83 2.94 -22.35
N GLU A 321 -19.69 3.97 -22.31
CA GLU A 321 -19.55 5.13 -23.19
C GLU A 321 -18.24 5.88 -22.94
N MET A 322 -17.88 6.08 -21.67
CA MET A 322 -16.61 6.71 -21.29
C MET A 322 -15.42 5.87 -21.81
N ALA A 323 -15.43 4.56 -21.64
CA ALA A 323 -14.37 3.66 -22.13
C ALA A 323 -14.27 3.69 -23.66
N ALA A 324 -15.38 3.68 -24.38
CA ALA A 324 -15.40 3.80 -25.84
C ALA A 324 -14.81 5.13 -26.33
N LYS A 325 -15.08 6.23 -25.63
CA LYS A 325 -14.45 7.54 -25.90
C LYS A 325 -12.96 7.51 -25.59
N TRP A 326 -12.60 6.96 -24.43
CA TRP A 326 -11.20 6.84 -24.00
C TRP A 326 -10.35 6.09 -25.04
N VAL A 327 -10.82 4.94 -25.54
CA VAL A 327 -10.12 4.16 -26.57
C VAL A 327 -9.81 4.99 -27.81
N LYS A 328 -10.76 5.84 -28.25
CA LYS A 328 -10.55 6.72 -29.40
C LYS A 328 -9.57 7.86 -29.11
N MET A 329 -9.68 8.47 -27.92
CA MET A 329 -8.88 9.64 -27.54
C MET A 329 -7.43 9.27 -27.24
N ALA A 330 -7.20 8.12 -26.61
CA ALA A 330 -5.87 7.67 -26.18
C ALA A 330 -5.10 6.89 -27.26
N ASN A 331 -5.76 6.42 -28.33
CA ASN A 331 -5.13 5.57 -29.36
C ASN A 331 -3.93 6.25 -30.03
N ASP A 332 -2.83 5.53 -30.14
CA ASP A 332 -1.61 5.96 -30.82
C ASP A 332 -0.99 4.82 -31.68
N GLY A 333 -1.85 3.97 -32.23
CA GLY A 333 -1.47 2.85 -33.10
C GLY A 333 -1.15 1.58 -32.33
N ASP A 334 0.10 1.38 -31.98
CA ASP A 334 0.57 0.17 -31.26
C ASP A 334 0.55 0.29 -29.73
N HIS A 335 0.06 1.42 -29.19
CA HIS A 335 -0.07 1.70 -27.77
C HIS A 335 -1.13 2.79 -27.48
N TYR A 336 -1.30 3.14 -26.20
CA TYR A 336 -2.16 4.25 -25.77
C TYR A 336 -1.31 5.32 -25.07
N ARG A 337 -1.63 6.59 -25.36
CA ARG A 337 -0.88 7.78 -24.93
C ARG A 337 -0.81 7.92 -23.42
N LEU A 338 0.18 8.66 -22.93
CA LEU A 338 0.28 9.15 -21.54
C LEU A 338 -0.82 10.21 -21.28
N THR A 339 -0.99 11.17 -22.22
CA THR A 339 -2.05 12.17 -22.19
C THR A 339 -2.78 12.19 -23.53
N PHE A 340 -4.08 12.50 -23.52
CA PHE A 340 -4.90 12.50 -24.73
C PHE A 340 -4.39 13.43 -25.83
N ASP A 341 -3.74 14.53 -25.45
CA ASP A 341 -3.28 15.61 -26.33
C ASP A 341 -1.84 15.44 -26.87
N LYS A 342 -1.08 14.42 -26.40
CA LYS A 342 0.33 14.26 -26.76
C LYS A 342 0.62 12.93 -27.45
N PRO A 343 0.60 12.89 -28.81
CA PRO A 343 1.01 11.71 -29.55
C PRO A 343 2.48 11.32 -29.29
N GLY A 344 2.80 10.04 -29.43
CA GLY A 344 4.16 9.49 -29.22
C GLY A 344 4.54 9.31 -27.74
N THR A 345 3.61 9.55 -26.80
CA THR A 345 3.83 9.36 -25.37
C THR A 345 3.15 8.09 -24.89
N TRP A 346 3.67 7.47 -23.82
CA TRP A 346 3.09 6.27 -23.24
C TRP A 346 3.27 6.25 -21.72
N SER A 347 2.43 5.48 -21.02
CA SER A 347 2.56 5.20 -19.58
C SER A 347 1.99 3.82 -19.25
N GLN A 348 2.33 3.29 -18.07
CA GLN A 348 1.64 2.11 -17.54
C GLN A 348 0.17 2.41 -17.29
N LYS A 349 -0.73 1.54 -17.76
CA LYS A 349 -2.18 1.63 -17.57
C LYS A 349 -2.64 0.67 -16.46
N TYR A 350 -1.91 0.64 -15.35
CA TYR A 350 -2.12 -0.31 -14.25
C TYR A 350 -3.55 -0.29 -13.69
N ASN A 351 -4.24 0.85 -13.72
CA ASN A 351 -5.63 0.94 -13.23
C ASN A 351 -6.61 0.05 -14.02
N LEU A 352 -6.27 -0.32 -15.26
CA LEU A 352 -7.10 -1.20 -16.10
C LEU A 352 -7.23 -2.62 -15.53
N VAL A 353 -6.33 -3.07 -14.64
CA VAL A 353 -6.38 -4.40 -14.03
C VAL A 353 -7.71 -4.68 -13.33
N TRP A 354 -8.34 -3.67 -12.75
CA TRP A 354 -9.61 -3.81 -12.04
C TRP A 354 -10.79 -4.17 -12.93
N ASP A 355 -10.75 -3.77 -14.21
CA ASP A 355 -11.81 -4.16 -15.16
C ASP A 355 -11.97 -5.67 -15.26
N ARG A 356 -10.85 -6.37 -15.38
CA ARG A 356 -10.82 -7.84 -15.43
C ARG A 356 -11.05 -8.45 -14.06
N LEU A 357 -10.35 -8.02 -13.03
CA LEU A 357 -10.40 -8.65 -11.70
C LEU A 357 -11.77 -8.53 -11.04
N LEU A 358 -12.41 -7.37 -11.14
CA LEU A 358 -13.76 -7.17 -10.61
C LEU A 358 -14.86 -7.65 -11.55
N GLY A 359 -14.51 -8.12 -12.74
CA GLY A 359 -15.47 -8.64 -13.73
C GLY A 359 -16.39 -7.55 -14.28
N LEU A 360 -15.92 -6.31 -14.38
CA LEU A 360 -16.72 -5.17 -14.86
C LEU A 360 -16.92 -5.25 -16.37
N ASN A 361 -15.90 -5.68 -17.12
CA ASN A 361 -15.91 -5.88 -18.58
C ASN A 361 -16.38 -4.63 -19.34
N ILE A 362 -15.76 -3.49 -19.01
CA ILE A 362 -16.06 -2.18 -19.57
C ILE A 362 -15.18 -1.89 -20.78
N PHE A 363 -13.89 -2.22 -20.69
CA PHE A 363 -12.94 -2.02 -21.78
C PHE A 363 -12.87 -3.22 -22.74
N PRO A 364 -12.61 -3.00 -24.05
CA PRO A 364 -12.24 -4.09 -24.96
C PRO A 364 -10.96 -4.79 -24.49
N LYS A 365 -10.91 -6.12 -24.58
CA LYS A 365 -9.72 -6.92 -24.16
C LYS A 365 -8.45 -6.56 -24.93
N GLU A 366 -8.60 -6.05 -26.13
CA GLU A 366 -7.53 -5.60 -27.02
C GLU A 366 -6.71 -4.47 -26.39
N VAL A 367 -7.32 -3.64 -25.53
CA VAL A 367 -6.60 -2.54 -24.84
C VAL A 367 -5.48 -3.11 -23.97
N ALA A 368 -5.78 -4.08 -23.13
CA ALA A 368 -4.77 -4.73 -22.27
C ALA A 368 -3.71 -5.49 -23.08
N ALA A 369 -4.11 -6.16 -24.16
CA ALA A 369 -3.19 -6.90 -25.03
C ALA A 369 -2.24 -5.97 -25.79
N THR A 370 -2.75 -4.85 -26.30
CA THR A 370 -1.96 -3.82 -26.98
C THR A 370 -0.91 -3.21 -26.03
N GLU A 371 -1.33 -2.78 -24.84
CA GLU A 371 -0.43 -2.24 -23.83
C GLU A 371 0.66 -3.25 -23.43
N MET A 372 0.28 -4.49 -23.17
CA MET A 372 1.23 -5.53 -22.77
C MET A 372 2.27 -5.82 -23.86
N ALA A 373 1.85 -5.89 -25.11
CA ALA A 373 2.77 -6.06 -26.23
C ALA A 373 3.79 -4.90 -26.30
N TYR A 374 3.30 -3.68 -26.12
CA TYR A 374 4.14 -2.48 -26.12
C TYR A 374 5.09 -2.43 -24.92
N TYR A 375 4.63 -2.74 -23.71
CA TYR A 375 5.43 -2.75 -22.48
C TYR A 375 6.63 -3.69 -22.57
N LYS A 376 6.46 -4.86 -23.17
CA LYS A 376 7.56 -5.82 -23.41
C LYS A 376 8.70 -5.21 -24.24
N THR A 377 8.41 -4.22 -25.10
CA THR A 377 9.43 -3.50 -25.91
C THR A 377 10.11 -2.36 -25.14
N LYS A 378 9.56 -1.93 -23.99
CA LYS A 378 10.03 -0.78 -23.22
C LYS A 378 10.75 -1.14 -21.92
N GLN A 379 10.81 -2.43 -21.58
CA GLN A 379 11.43 -2.89 -20.35
C GLN A 379 12.95 -2.67 -20.33
N ASN A 380 13.44 -2.22 -19.18
CA ASN A 380 14.86 -2.22 -18.84
C ASN A 380 15.21 -3.44 -17.95
N LYS A 381 16.45 -3.56 -17.53
CA LYS A 381 16.96 -4.69 -16.73
C LYS A 381 16.16 -4.91 -15.45
N TYR A 382 15.73 -3.83 -14.79
CA TYR A 382 15.08 -3.86 -13.47
C TYR A 382 13.61 -3.44 -13.50
N GLY A 383 12.98 -3.44 -14.65
CA GLY A 383 11.55 -3.24 -14.79
C GLY A 383 11.13 -2.32 -15.93
N LEU A 384 9.83 -2.13 -16.01
CA LEU A 384 9.19 -1.24 -16.96
C LEU A 384 9.19 0.19 -16.36
N PRO A 385 9.72 1.21 -17.07
CA PRO A 385 9.54 2.60 -16.63
C PRO A 385 8.07 2.94 -16.41
N LEU A 386 7.78 3.92 -15.55
CA LEU A 386 6.40 4.34 -15.28
C LEU A 386 5.74 4.93 -16.55
N ASP A 387 6.52 5.73 -17.26
CA ASP A 387 6.15 6.35 -18.55
C ASP A 387 7.40 6.76 -19.35
N ASN A 388 7.19 7.47 -20.45
CA ASN A 388 8.29 7.88 -21.34
C ASN A 388 9.11 9.09 -20.87
N ARG A 389 8.79 9.69 -19.71
CA ARG A 389 9.46 10.91 -19.23
C ARG A 389 10.78 10.62 -18.50
N GLU A 390 10.84 9.48 -17.78
CA GLU A 390 11.97 9.11 -16.94
C GLU A 390 12.20 7.60 -16.99
N ASP A 391 13.38 7.13 -16.58
CA ASP A 391 13.71 5.71 -16.57
C ASP A 391 13.43 5.02 -15.22
N TYR A 392 12.81 5.71 -14.26
CA TYR A 392 12.37 5.12 -12.99
C TYR A 392 10.94 4.59 -13.06
N THR A 393 10.60 3.81 -12.06
CA THR A 393 9.31 3.15 -11.96
C THR A 393 8.83 3.01 -10.51
N LYS A 394 7.57 2.61 -10.39
CA LYS A 394 6.96 2.13 -9.15
C LYS A 394 6.73 0.63 -9.28
N SER A 395 7.39 -0.14 -8.42
CA SER A 395 7.36 -1.62 -8.51
C SER A 395 5.98 -2.23 -8.25
N ASP A 396 5.17 -1.60 -7.42
CA ASP A 396 3.76 -1.96 -7.20
C ASP A 396 2.94 -1.86 -8.49
N TRP A 397 3.08 -0.77 -9.25
CA TRP A 397 2.37 -0.59 -10.53
C TRP A 397 2.84 -1.56 -11.62
N ILE A 398 4.11 -1.97 -11.61
CA ILE A 398 4.57 -3.03 -12.51
C ILE A 398 3.83 -4.35 -12.21
N LEU A 399 3.71 -4.73 -10.95
CA LEU A 399 3.03 -5.98 -10.57
C LEU A 399 1.53 -5.95 -10.91
N TRP A 400 0.90 -4.77 -10.85
CA TRP A 400 -0.48 -4.60 -11.32
C TRP A 400 -0.57 -4.72 -12.84
N SER A 401 0.32 -4.03 -13.56
CA SER A 401 0.41 -4.12 -15.03
C SER A 401 0.69 -5.55 -15.50
N ALA A 402 1.48 -6.32 -14.74
CA ALA A 402 1.76 -7.72 -15.02
C ALA A 402 0.50 -8.62 -15.02
N CYS A 403 -0.57 -8.18 -14.33
CA CYS A 403 -1.83 -8.90 -14.24
C CYS A 403 -2.88 -8.46 -15.28
N LEU A 404 -2.58 -7.56 -16.21
CA LEU A 404 -3.56 -7.00 -17.15
C LEU A 404 -4.22 -8.06 -18.04
N THR A 405 -3.44 -9.00 -18.59
CA THR A 405 -3.93 -9.99 -19.55
C THR A 405 -4.36 -11.32 -18.92
N GLY A 406 -3.95 -11.60 -17.68
CA GLY A 406 -4.12 -12.91 -17.04
C GLY A 406 -3.10 -13.96 -17.51
N SER A 407 -2.27 -13.68 -18.50
CA SER A 407 -1.23 -14.58 -19.00
C SER A 407 -0.07 -14.72 -18.00
N MET A 408 0.34 -15.95 -17.72
CA MET A 408 1.54 -16.22 -16.89
C MET A 408 2.84 -15.80 -17.60
N GLU A 409 2.89 -15.87 -18.93
CA GLU A 409 4.02 -15.36 -19.69
C GLU A 409 4.19 -13.87 -19.51
N ASP A 410 3.09 -13.11 -19.64
CA ASP A 410 3.06 -11.66 -19.44
C ASP A 410 3.41 -11.28 -18.01
N PHE A 411 2.82 -12.00 -17.05
CA PHE A 411 3.11 -11.82 -15.63
C PHE A 411 4.61 -11.98 -15.35
N ASN A 412 5.22 -13.08 -15.80
CA ASN A 412 6.63 -13.34 -15.59
C ASN A 412 7.52 -12.31 -16.32
N ALA A 413 7.14 -11.88 -17.51
CA ALA A 413 7.89 -10.89 -18.26
C ALA A 413 8.06 -9.57 -17.48
N LEU A 414 7.05 -9.14 -16.73
CA LEU A 414 7.10 -7.90 -15.94
C LEU A 414 7.59 -8.15 -14.49
N MET A 415 7.23 -9.27 -13.86
CA MET A 415 7.56 -9.57 -12.47
C MET A 415 9.05 -9.89 -12.27
N VAL A 416 9.67 -10.66 -13.18
CA VAL A 416 11.07 -11.08 -13.02
C VAL A 416 12.05 -9.91 -12.91
N PRO A 417 11.95 -8.84 -13.71
CA PRO A 417 12.78 -7.65 -13.53
C PRO A 417 12.62 -6.98 -12.16
N VAL A 418 11.41 -6.97 -11.56
CA VAL A 418 11.20 -6.46 -10.20
C VAL A 418 11.90 -7.34 -9.17
N TRP A 419 11.87 -8.67 -9.35
CA TRP A 419 12.63 -9.57 -8.49
C TRP A 419 14.15 -9.34 -8.64
N ASN A 420 14.65 -9.15 -9.87
CA ASN A 420 16.05 -8.81 -10.10
C ASN A 420 16.43 -7.52 -9.35
N TYR A 421 15.58 -6.48 -9.42
CA TYR A 421 15.76 -5.26 -8.63
C TYR A 421 15.89 -5.57 -7.14
N ALA A 422 14.90 -6.24 -6.56
CA ALA A 422 14.88 -6.54 -5.12
C ALA A 422 16.10 -7.37 -4.67
N ASN A 423 16.61 -8.25 -5.53
CA ASN A 423 17.74 -9.13 -5.25
C ASN A 423 19.12 -8.48 -5.49
N GLU A 424 19.24 -7.64 -6.51
CA GLU A 424 20.53 -7.13 -7.00
C GLU A 424 20.80 -5.66 -6.62
N THR A 425 19.77 -4.91 -6.15
CA THR A 425 19.94 -3.49 -5.80
C THR A 425 21.10 -3.26 -4.83
N THR A 426 21.88 -2.23 -5.10
CA THR A 426 22.96 -1.78 -4.21
C THR A 426 22.44 -0.89 -3.06
N SER A 427 21.22 -0.37 -3.19
CA SER A 427 20.55 0.42 -2.16
C SER A 427 20.00 -0.50 -1.07
N ARG A 428 20.77 -0.72 0.00
CA ARG A 428 20.41 -1.64 1.11
C ARG A 428 19.55 -0.95 2.17
N VAL A 429 18.35 -0.55 1.75
CA VAL A 429 17.30 0.06 2.59
C VAL A 429 16.09 -0.88 2.65
N PRO A 430 15.14 -0.68 3.58
CA PRO A 430 13.82 -1.32 3.45
C PRO A 430 13.28 -1.10 2.06
N LEU A 431 12.65 -2.13 1.46
CA LEU A 431 12.37 -2.17 0.03
C LEU A 431 11.73 -0.87 -0.46
N SER A 432 12.42 -0.20 -1.39
CA SER A 432 11.89 0.98 -2.06
C SER A 432 10.90 0.53 -3.15
N ASP A 433 9.77 1.20 -3.20
CA ASP A 433 8.80 1.04 -4.28
C ASP A 433 9.18 1.89 -5.51
N TRP A 434 10.11 2.84 -5.37
CA TRP A 434 10.52 3.80 -6.40
C TRP A 434 12.02 3.67 -6.73
N HIS A 435 12.33 3.13 -7.91
CA HIS A 435 13.70 2.81 -8.30
C HIS A 435 13.95 3.09 -9.79
N PHE A 436 15.23 3.24 -10.16
CA PHE A 436 15.65 3.32 -11.56
C PHE A 436 15.63 1.94 -12.22
N THR A 437 14.99 1.84 -13.38
CA THR A 437 14.84 0.57 -14.10
C THR A 437 16.11 0.15 -14.83
N SER A 438 17.02 1.09 -15.09
CA SER A 438 18.29 0.86 -15.78
C SER A 438 19.35 0.21 -14.89
N ASP A 439 19.54 0.71 -13.65
CA ASP A 439 20.62 0.29 -12.75
C ASP A 439 20.16 -0.33 -11.42
N GLY A 440 18.85 -0.24 -11.10
CA GLY A 440 18.27 -0.83 -9.89
C GLY A 440 18.58 -0.05 -8.61
N THR A 441 19.05 1.20 -8.69
CA THR A 441 19.24 2.02 -7.51
C THR A 441 17.92 2.66 -7.05
N GLN A 442 17.82 2.94 -5.76
CA GLN A 442 16.68 3.66 -5.20
C GLN A 442 16.60 5.07 -5.79
N ARG A 443 15.41 5.48 -6.25
CA ARG A 443 15.13 6.86 -6.64
C ARG A 443 14.66 7.69 -5.44
N GLY A 444 13.78 7.13 -4.63
CA GLY A 444 13.23 7.74 -3.43
C GLY A 444 12.32 6.75 -2.70
N PHE A 445 11.70 7.18 -1.63
CA PHE A 445 10.81 6.39 -0.77
C PHE A 445 11.42 5.06 -0.28
N GLN A 446 10.94 4.57 0.82
CA GLN A 446 11.24 3.22 1.35
C GLN A 446 10.25 2.89 2.47
N ALA A 447 10.16 1.63 2.84
CA ALA A 447 9.36 1.15 3.97
C ALA A 447 7.86 1.52 3.90
N ARG A 448 7.32 1.81 2.71
CA ARG A 448 5.90 2.14 2.52
C ARG A 448 5.05 0.89 2.34
N SER A 449 3.76 1.00 2.67
CA SER A 449 2.81 -0.11 2.55
C SER A 449 2.44 -0.49 1.12
N VAL A 450 2.73 0.37 0.15
CA VAL A 450 2.32 0.21 -1.26
C VAL A 450 2.78 -1.10 -1.90
N VAL A 451 3.85 -1.71 -1.38
CA VAL A 451 4.30 -3.05 -1.79
C VAL A 451 3.28 -4.16 -1.51
N GLY A 452 2.23 -3.89 -0.72
CA GLY A 452 1.05 -4.75 -0.63
C GLY A 452 0.41 -5.02 -1.99
N GLY A 453 0.63 -4.14 -2.96
CA GLY A 453 0.24 -4.31 -4.37
C GLY A 453 0.86 -5.53 -5.07
N TYR A 454 1.96 -6.08 -4.54
CA TYR A 454 2.56 -7.30 -5.08
C TYR A 454 1.60 -8.50 -5.00
N PHE A 455 0.62 -8.45 -4.09
CA PHE A 455 -0.40 -9.48 -3.95
C PHE A 455 -1.51 -9.44 -5.02
N MET A 456 -1.41 -8.59 -6.05
CA MET A 456 -2.40 -8.51 -7.12
C MET A 456 -2.60 -9.86 -7.84
N LYS A 457 -1.53 -10.64 -8.07
CA LYS A 457 -1.65 -11.99 -8.66
C LYS A 457 -2.33 -12.99 -7.73
N MET A 458 -2.13 -12.86 -6.41
CA MET A 458 -2.86 -13.65 -5.41
C MET A 458 -4.34 -13.28 -5.37
N LEU A 459 -4.66 -11.98 -5.49
CA LEU A 459 -6.03 -11.50 -5.59
C LEU A 459 -6.72 -12.04 -6.86
N GLU A 460 -6.03 -12.04 -7.99
CA GLU A 460 -6.51 -12.67 -9.23
C GLU A 460 -6.92 -14.14 -8.99
N LYS A 461 -6.04 -14.92 -8.33
CA LYS A 461 -6.32 -16.32 -7.96
C LYS A 461 -7.53 -16.41 -7.02
N LYS A 462 -7.62 -15.56 -5.99
CA LYS A 462 -8.72 -15.55 -5.02
C LYS A 462 -10.07 -15.28 -5.69
N LEU A 463 -10.10 -14.41 -6.69
CA LEU A 463 -11.30 -14.06 -7.46
C LEU A 463 -11.61 -15.04 -8.60
N GLY A 464 -10.80 -16.09 -8.81
CA GLY A 464 -11.01 -17.08 -9.87
C GLY A 464 -10.87 -16.53 -11.29
N LYS A 465 -9.97 -15.59 -11.50
CA LYS A 465 -9.76 -14.86 -12.78
C LYS A 465 -8.52 -15.34 -13.54
#